data_a130447d17be64c24cdd92402409bdb5
#
_entry.id   a130447d17be64c24cdd92402409bdb5
#
_cell.length_a   1.000
_cell.length_b   1.000
_cell.length_c   1.000
_cell.angle_alpha   90.00
_cell.angle_beta   90.00
_cell.angle_gamma   90.00
#
_symmetry.space_group_name_H-M   'P 1'
#
loop_
_entity.id
_entity.type
_entity.pdbx_description
1 polymer ?
#
loop_
_entity_poly.entity_id
_entity_poly.type
_entity_poly.pdbx_seq_one_letter_code
_entity_poly.pdbx_strand_id
1 'polypeptide(L)'
;MADKVVPGPVEGSAAVREAVCIHTRKIFDSCRDKDCVEDLRVYPTACSQARLDSALSVRPRSAELLCADVHVKEITFNKGYYTVDVTYFYRVRGETFPGCEPVCGLAIFDKRVMLFGSQASAKVFASDDCCCDPCENGLPIGVVESVDPIALHMKLVDSGSSVESEQEPRAIPQKILDALSLIHISEPTRLGMIS
;
A
#
# COMPACT_ATOMS: atom_id res chain seq x y z
N MET A 1 -14.29 5.11 25.20
CA MET A 1 -13.20 5.28 26.18
C MET A 1 -12.24 4.13 25.97
N ALA A 2 -11.00 4.39 25.61
CA ALA A 2 -10.02 3.33 25.52
C ALA A 2 -9.55 2.99 26.93
N ASP A 3 -9.72 1.73 27.34
CA ASP A 3 -9.23 1.25 28.62
C ASP A 3 -7.69 1.42 28.64
N LYS A 4 -7.24 2.23 29.58
CA LYS A 4 -5.81 2.46 29.79
C LYS A 4 -5.23 1.22 30.49
N VAL A 5 -4.53 0.38 29.74
CA VAL A 5 -3.81 -0.75 30.32
C VAL A 5 -2.68 -0.21 31.23
N VAL A 6 -2.79 -0.45 32.50
CA VAL A 6 -1.77 -0.07 33.48
C VAL A 6 -0.83 -1.26 33.66
N PRO A 7 0.47 -1.12 33.36
CA PRO A 7 1.44 -2.20 33.62
C PRO A 7 1.64 -2.36 35.13
N GLY A 8 1.58 -3.58 35.60
CA GLY A 8 1.81 -3.91 37.01
C GLY A 8 1.54 -5.39 37.30
N PRO A 9 1.91 -5.87 38.45
CA PRO A 9 1.59 -7.23 38.83
C PRO A 9 0.08 -7.40 38.96
N VAL A 10 -0.44 -8.53 38.48
CA VAL A 10 -1.85 -8.89 38.58
C VAL A 10 -2.13 -9.22 40.04
N GLU A 11 -2.83 -8.33 40.75
CA GLU A 11 -3.28 -8.58 42.14
C GLU A 11 -4.44 -9.58 42.12
N GLY A 12 -4.40 -10.56 43.01
CA GLY A 12 -5.48 -11.54 43.14
C GLY A 12 -5.19 -12.91 42.51
N SER A 13 -3.95 -13.23 42.23
CA SER A 13 -3.53 -14.41 41.47
C SER A 13 -3.43 -15.73 42.26
N ALA A 14 -4.24 -15.96 43.27
CA ALA A 14 -4.27 -17.28 43.92
C ALA A 14 -4.58 -18.46 42.97
N ALA A 15 -5.06 -18.16 41.75
CA ALA A 15 -5.35 -19.13 40.70
C ALA A 15 -4.26 -19.29 39.61
N VAL A 16 -3.27 -18.41 39.58
CA VAL A 16 -2.17 -18.51 38.58
C VAL A 16 -1.11 -19.48 39.09
N ARG A 17 -1.09 -20.69 38.52
CA ARG A 17 -0.15 -21.74 38.90
C ARG A 17 1.12 -21.75 38.06
N GLU A 18 1.08 -21.17 36.89
CA GLU A 18 2.18 -21.16 35.93
C GLU A 18 2.22 -19.85 35.16
N ALA A 19 3.40 -19.33 34.92
CA ALA A 19 3.64 -18.15 34.08
C ALA A 19 4.61 -18.54 32.97
N VAL A 20 4.31 -18.11 31.75
CA VAL A 20 5.18 -18.29 30.59
C VAL A 20 5.72 -16.94 30.13
N CYS A 21 6.99 -16.95 29.70
CA CYS A 21 7.56 -15.76 29.06
C CYS A 21 7.04 -15.64 27.63
N ILE A 22 6.61 -14.44 27.29
CA ILE A 22 6.26 -14.11 25.90
C ILE A 22 7.23 -13.04 25.38
N HIS A 23 7.64 -13.19 24.13
CA HIS A 23 8.38 -12.18 23.41
C HIS A 23 7.42 -11.53 22.41
N THR A 24 7.22 -10.21 22.54
CA THR A 24 6.27 -9.47 21.69
C THR A 24 6.83 -8.12 21.31
N ARG A 25 6.31 -7.55 20.20
CA ARG A 25 6.65 -6.20 19.77
C ARG A 25 5.67 -5.20 20.37
N LYS A 26 6.19 -4.03 20.79
CA LYS A 26 5.38 -2.93 21.25
C LYS A 26 4.92 -2.08 20.08
N ILE A 27 3.63 -1.80 20.01
CA ILE A 27 3.09 -0.78 19.11
C ILE A 27 3.26 0.57 19.78
N PHE A 28 4.00 1.48 19.14
CA PHE A 28 4.25 2.84 19.66
C PHE A 28 3.12 3.79 19.29
N ASP A 29 2.66 3.71 18.05
CA ASP A 29 1.61 4.57 17.53
C ASP A 29 0.87 3.86 16.40
N SER A 30 -0.36 4.28 16.12
CA SER A 30 -1.16 3.77 15.01
C SER A 30 -2.13 4.82 14.52
N CYS A 31 -2.36 4.88 13.23
CA CYS A 31 -3.44 5.67 12.66
C CYS A 31 -4.42 4.76 11.91
N ARG A 32 -5.67 5.19 11.89
CA ARG A 32 -6.71 4.57 11.07
C ARG A 32 -7.22 5.62 10.12
N ASP A 33 -7.26 5.30 8.85
CA ASP A 33 -7.71 6.22 7.83
C ASP A 33 -8.68 5.55 6.86
N LYS A 34 -9.48 6.39 6.19
CA LYS A 34 -10.46 5.97 5.21
C LYS A 34 -10.49 7.02 4.11
N ASP A 35 -9.86 6.68 2.98
CA ASP A 35 -9.74 7.57 1.84
C ASP A 35 -10.84 7.32 0.82
N CYS A 36 -11.29 8.41 0.20
CA CYS A 36 -11.98 8.39 -1.07
C CYS A 36 -11.03 9.00 -2.09
N VAL A 37 -10.48 8.18 -2.98
CA VAL A 37 -9.48 8.61 -3.95
C VAL A 37 -10.19 8.90 -5.27
N GLU A 38 -10.12 10.16 -5.70
CA GLU A 38 -10.64 10.60 -6.98
C GLU A 38 -9.54 10.66 -8.02
N ASP A 39 -9.90 10.45 -9.27
CA ASP A 39 -9.03 10.60 -10.43
C ASP A 39 -7.75 9.73 -10.41
N LEU A 40 -7.81 8.59 -9.73
CA LEU A 40 -6.71 7.64 -9.70
C LEU A 40 -6.50 7.01 -11.08
N ARG A 41 -5.30 7.15 -11.60
CA ARG A 41 -4.93 6.63 -12.91
C ARG A 41 -4.79 5.11 -12.90
N VAL A 42 -5.41 4.44 -13.90
CA VAL A 42 -5.31 2.99 -14.10
C VAL A 42 -4.51 2.71 -15.37
N TYR A 43 -3.44 1.97 -15.25
CA TYR A 43 -2.57 1.54 -16.36
C TYR A 43 -3.04 0.20 -16.87
N PRO A 44 -3.66 0.12 -18.07
CA PRO A 44 -4.20 -1.13 -18.59
C PRO A 44 -3.07 -2.08 -19.01
N THR A 45 -3.39 -3.37 -19.03
CA THR A 45 -2.53 -4.36 -19.69
C THR A 45 -2.57 -4.17 -21.20
N ALA A 46 -1.56 -4.65 -21.93
CA ALA A 46 -1.51 -4.54 -23.39
C ALA A 46 -2.77 -5.12 -24.07
N CYS A 47 -3.25 -6.28 -23.62
CA CYS A 47 -4.49 -6.88 -24.11
C CYS A 47 -5.73 -6.02 -23.80
N SER A 48 -5.75 -5.39 -22.63
CA SER A 48 -6.87 -4.53 -22.22
C SER A 48 -6.86 -3.21 -22.98
N GLN A 49 -5.67 -2.66 -23.30
CA GLN A 49 -5.53 -1.44 -24.09
C GLN A 49 -6.21 -1.57 -25.44
N ALA A 50 -5.96 -2.65 -26.19
CA ALA A 50 -6.58 -2.88 -27.48
C ALA A 50 -8.12 -2.92 -27.43
N ARG A 51 -8.69 -3.44 -26.33
CA ARG A 51 -10.14 -3.45 -26.10
C ARG A 51 -10.67 -2.07 -25.73
N LEU A 52 -9.94 -1.32 -24.94
CA LEU A 52 -10.29 0.05 -24.52
C LEU A 52 -10.28 1.01 -25.71
N ASP A 53 -9.38 0.84 -26.68
CA ASP A 53 -9.28 1.68 -27.88
C ASP A 53 -10.53 1.63 -28.76
N SER A 54 -11.28 0.53 -28.71
CA SER A 54 -12.55 0.35 -29.43
C SER A 54 -13.79 0.59 -28.57
N ALA A 55 -13.63 0.82 -27.27
CA ALA A 55 -14.75 0.95 -26.35
C ALA A 55 -15.28 2.39 -26.28
N LEU A 56 -16.60 2.52 -26.12
CA LEU A 56 -17.25 3.81 -25.87
C LEU A 56 -17.22 4.20 -24.40
N SER A 57 -17.25 3.21 -23.49
CA SER A 57 -17.18 3.42 -22.05
C SER A 57 -16.71 2.17 -21.35
N VAL A 58 -16.37 2.31 -20.08
CA VAL A 58 -15.93 1.22 -19.21
C VAL A 58 -16.68 1.26 -17.89
N ARG A 59 -16.99 0.09 -17.33
CA ARG A 59 -17.63 -0.06 -16.03
C ARG A 59 -16.71 -0.78 -15.07
N PRO A 60 -16.59 -0.33 -13.81
CA PRO A 60 -15.83 -1.04 -12.80
C PRO A 60 -16.49 -2.36 -12.42
N ARG A 61 -15.67 -3.38 -12.12
CA ARG A 61 -16.12 -4.68 -11.59
C ARG A 61 -15.56 -4.94 -10.22
N SER A 62 -14.25 -4.82 -10.08
CA SER A 62 -13.57 -5.03 -8.80
C SER A 62 -12.24 -4.30 -8.77
N ALA A 63 -11.82 -3.98 -7.57
CA ALA A 63 -10.45 -3.57 -7.28
C ALA A 63 -9.92 -4.46 -6.14
N GLU A 64 -8.64 -4.81 -6.22
CA GLU A 64 -7.98 -5.74 -5.31
C GLU A 64 -6.60 -5.21 -4.98
N LEU A 65 -6.23 -5.18 -3.70
CA LEU A 65 -4.89 -4.81 -3.27
C LEU A 65 -3.94 -5.98 -3.54
N LEU A 66 -2.96 -5.77 -4.42
CA LEU A 66 -1.94 -6.77 -4.75
C LEU A 66 -0.77 -6.73 -3.77
N CYS A 67 -0.32 -5.52 -3.46
CA CYS A 67 0.84 -5.29 -2.62
C CYS A 67 0.81 -3.87 -2.05
N ALA A 68 1.46 -3.70 -0.90
CA ALA A 68 1.81 -2.39 -0.35
C ALA A 68 3.31 -2.38 -0.06
N ASP A 69 3.99 -1.33 -0.51
CA ASP A 69 5.38 -1.08 -0.20
C ASP A 69 5.47 -0.01 0.89
N VAL A 70 6.24 -0.27 1.93
CA VAL A 70 6.25 0.55 3.15
C VAL A 70 7.67 1.01 3.45
N HIS A 71 7.88 2.30 3.40
CA HIS A 71 9.15 2.93 3.71
C HIS A 71 9.04 3.82 4.95
N VAL A 72 9.93 3.59 5.92
CA VAL A 72 10.00 4.39 7.14
C VAL A 72 11.22 5.29 7.09
N LYS A 73 11.03 6.59 7.35
CA LYS A 73 12.11 7.59 7.37
C LYS A 73 12.04 8.42 8.64
N GLU A 74 13.17 8.67 9.26
CA GLU A 74 13.26 9.57 10.41
C GLU A 74 13.03 11.03 10.01
N ILE A 75 12.32 11.78 10.85
CA ILE A 75 12.13 13.23 10.68
C ILE A 75 13.24 13.95 11.43
N THR A 76 14.15 14.59 10.70
CA THR A 76 15.37 15.19 11.22
C THR A 76 15.14 16.20 12.34
N PHE A 77 14.05 16.97 12.28
CA PHE A 77 13.76 18.05 13.23
C PHE A 77 12.81 17.63 14.36
N ASN A 78 12.25 16.42 14.31
CA ASN A 78 11.26 15.97 15.28
C ASN A 78 11.61 14.56 15.77
N LYS A 79 12.52 14.49 16.74
CA LYS A 79 13.03 13.22 17.27
C LYS A 79 11.91 12.31 17.77
N GLY A 80 11.97 11.05 17.38
CA GLY A 80 10.98 10.05 17.74
C GLY A 80 9.76 10.00 16.83
N TYR A 81 9.67 10.92 15.85
CA TYR A 81 8.65 10.86 14.82
C TYR A 81 9.24 10.39 13.49
N TYR A 82 8.46 9.61 12.80
CA TYR A 82 8.85 8.97 11.54
C TYR A 82 7.79 9.22 10.50
N THR A 83 8.23 9.47 9.28
CA THR A 83 7.36 9.46 8.11
C THR A 83 7.27 8.03 7.61
N VAL A 84 6.07 7.54 7.45
CA VAL A 84 5.77 6.23 6.83
C VAL A 84 5.16 6.51 5.47
N ASP A 85 5.94 6.25 4.43
CA ASP A 85 5.52 6.34 3.02
C ASP A 85 5.01 4.97 2.59
N VAL A 86 3.77 4.91 2.15
CA VAL A 86 3.13 3.67 1.69
C VAL A 86 2.71 3.83 0.25
N THR A 87 3.18 2.92 -0.59
CA THR A 87 2.75 2.80 -1.99
C THR A 87 1.88 1.57 -2.16
N TYR A 88 0.63 1.78 -2.48
CA TYR A 88 -0.35 0.71 -2.72
C TYR A 88 -0.45 0.40 -4.21
N PHE A 89 -0.50 -0.88 -4.53
CA PHE A 89 -0.66 -1.39 -5.89
C PHE A 89 -1.97 -2.17 -6.01
N TYR A 90 -2.90 -1.64 -6.79
CA TYR A 90 -4.22 -2.22 -6.95
C TYR A 90 -4.41 -2.82 -8.34
N ARG A 91 -4.93 -4.02 -8.41
CA ARG A 91 -5.46 -4.58 -9.65
C ARG A 91 -6.90 -4.13 -9.81
N VAL A 92 -7.19 -3.41 -10.88
CA VAL A 92 -8.53 -2.95 -11.21
C VAL A 92 -9.05 -3.75 -12.39
N ARG A 93 -10.27 -4.25 -12.26
CA ARG A 93 -10.98 -4.98 -13.32
C ARG A 93 -12.22 -4.23 -13.71
N GLY A 94 -12.49 -4.18 -14.99
CA GLY A 94 -13.67 -3.56 -15.57
C GLY A 94 -14.21 -4.33 -16.75
N GLU A 95 -15.25 -3.78 -17.37
CA GLU A 95 -15.84 -4.28 -18.61
C GLU A 95 -16.09 -3.12 -19.55
N THR A 96 -15.82 -3.35 -20.83
CA THR A 96 -16.08 -2.37 -21.90
C THR A 96 -17.55 -2.36 -22.32
N PHE A 97 -17.97 -1.24 -22.88
CA PHE A 97 -19.26 -1.10 -23.56
C PHE A 97 -19.06 -0.45 -24.95
N PRO A 98 -19.69 -0.93 -26.02
CA PRO A 98 -20.40 -2.21 -26.15
C PRO A 98 -19.44 -3.39 -26.18
N GLY A 99 -19.92 -4.59 -25.94
CA GLY A 99 -19.14 -5.83 -26.07
C GLY A 99 -18.93 -6.59 -24.77
N CYS A 100 -19.02 -5.94 -23.60
CA CYS A 100 -18.83 -6.56 -22.28
C CYS A 100 -17.50 -7.34 -22.17
N GLU A 101 -16.46 -6.86 -22.83
CA GLU A 101 -15.15 -7.51 -22.77
C GLU A 101 -14.44 -7.14 -21.46
N PRO A 102 -13.83 -8.13 -20.78
CA PRO A 102 -13.12 -7.87 -19.53
C PRO A 102 -11.83 -7.11 -19.81
N VAL A 103 -11.56 -6.10 -18.99
CA VAL A 103 -10.33 -5.32 -18.99
C VAL A 103 -9.71 -5.31 -17.62
N CYS A 104 -8.38 -5.25 -17.58
CA CYS A 104 -7.60 -5.26 -16.36
C CYS A 104 -6.48 -4.24 -16.44
N GLY A 105 -6.17 -3.60 -15.30
CA GLY A 105 -5.09 -2.63 -15.21
C GLY A 105 -4.55 -2.51 -13.79
N LEU A 106 -3.44 -1.80 -13.66
CA LEU A 106 -2.78 -1.46 -12.41
C LEU A 106 -3.09 -0.02 -12.03
N ALA A 107 -3.49 0.20 -10.79
CA ALA A 107 -3.54 1.54 -10.20
C ALA A 107 -2.54 1.63 -9.05
N ILE A 108 -1.89 2.79 -8.93
CA ILE A 108 -0.87 3.04 -7.91
C ILE A 108 -1.31 4.24 -7.09
N PHE A 109 -1.32 4.08 -5.78
CA PHE A 109 -1.69 5.15 -4.85
C PHE A 109 -0.64 5.28 -3.75
N ASP A 110 -0.16 6.50 -3.53
CA ASP A 110 0.81 6.82 -2.48
C ASP A 110 0.14 7.51 -1.33
N LYS A 111 0.51 7.11 -0.14
CA LYS A 111 0.07 7.75 1.09
C LYS A 111 1.24 7.98 2.01
N ARG A 112 1.27 9.14 2.64
CA ARG A 112 2.24 9.50 3.65
C ARG A 112 1.55 9.79 4.97
N VAL A 113 2.05 9.17 6.02
CA VAL A 113 1.60 9.42 7.39
C VAL A 113 2.81 9.69 8.29
N MET A 114 2.59 10.41 9.38
CA MET A 114 3.60 10.67 10.38
C MET A 114 3.17 10.03 11.69
N LEU A 115 4.02 9.15 12.24
CA LEU A 115 3.73 8.40 13.46
C LEU A 115 4.89 8.52 14.43
N PHE A 116 4.60 8.35 15.71
CA PHE A 116 5.60 8.29 16.76
C PHE A 116 6.15 6.87 16.89
N GLY A 117 7.49 6.72 16.78
CA GLY A 117 8.14 5.40 16.81
C GLY A 117 9.08 5.17 17.97
N SER A 118 9.38 6.15 18.80
CA SER A 118 10.34 6.15 19.90
C SER A 118 11.59 6.96 19.59
N GLN A 119 12.14 7.59 20.60
CA GLN A 119 13.40 8.37 20.51
C GLN A 119 14.66 7.50 20.62
N ALA A 120 14.53 6.25 21.04
CA ALA A 120 15.65 5.35 21.25
C ALA A 120 15.77 4.38 20.08
N SER A 121 16.91 4.43 19.38
CA SER A 121 17.30 3.43 18.41
C SER A 121 18.01 2.28 19.13
N ALA A 122 17.34 1.14 19.29
CA ALA A 122 18.00 -0.08 19.74
C ALA A 122 18.66 -0.75 18.54
N LYS A 123 19.97 -1.03 18.64
CA LYS A 123 20.63 -1.91 17.67
C LYS A 123 20.39 -3.35 18.11
N VAL A 124 19.88 -4.17 17.19
CA VAL A 124 19.66 -5.60 17.42
C VAL A 124 20.75 -6.37 16.68
N PHE A 125 21.41 -7.28 17.38
CA PHE A 125 22.38 -8.20 16.79
C PHE A 125 21.87 -9.61 17.07
N ALA A 126 21.65 -10.39 16.03
CA ALA A 126 21.21 -11.78 16.14
C ALA A 126 22.32 -12.71 15.64
N SER A 127 22.39 -13.92 16.19
CA SER A 127 23.41 -14.90 15.82
C SER A 127 23.24 -15.49 14.43
N ASP A 128 22.08 -15.34 13.84
CA ASP A 128 21.68 -15.75 12.49
C ASP A 128 21.80 -14.63 11.44
N ASP A 129 22.04 -13.39 11.90
CA ASP A 129 22.32 -12.29 10.99
C ASP A 129 23.69 -12.44 10.35
N CYS A 130 23.71 -12.75 9.05
CA CYS A 130 24.92 -12.60 8.25
C CYS A 130 25.33 -11.14 8.24
N CYS A 131 26.51 -10.83 8.76
CA CYS A 131 27.07 -9.49 8.95
C CYS A 131 27.27 -8.64 7.68
N CYS A 132 26.63 -9.00 6.56
CA CYS A 132 26.85 -8.40 5.24
C CYS A 132 25.73 -7.47 4.75
N ASP A 133 24.56 -7.50 5.37
CA ASP A 133 23.56 -6.48 5.12
C ASP A 133 23.57 -5.47 6.28
N PRO A 134 23.61 -4.16 5.99
CA PRO A 134 23.37 -3.17 7.01
C PRO A 134 21.90 -3.36 7.44
N CYS A 135 21.70 -4.21 8.46
CA CYS A 135 20.42 -4.32 9.15
C CYS A 135 19.89 -2.91 9.36
N GLU A 136 18.74 -2.64 8.80
CA GLU A 136 18.11 -1.34 8.76
C GLU A 136 18.25 -0.65 10.12
N ASN A 137 18.93 0.45 10.10
CA ASN A 137 19.50 1.24 11.20
C ASN A 137 18.51 1.54 12.35
N GLY A 138 18.07 0.52 13.10
CA GLY A 138 17.28 0.74 14.32
C GLY A 138 15.96 1.51 14.13
N LEU A 139 15.48 1.64 12.90
CA LEU A 139 14.21 2.27 12.58
C LEU A 139 13.03 1.41 13.08
N PRO A 140 11.94 2.02 13.50
CA PRO A 140 10.73 1.29 13.83
C PRO A 140 10.17 0.59 12.59
N ILE A 141 9.55 -0.56 12.79
CA ILE A 141 8.93 -1.32 11.70
C ILE A 141 7.55 -0.73 11.41
N GLY A 142 7.34 -0.29 10.17
CA GLY A 142 6.02 0.10 9.67
C GLY A 142 5.23 -1.14 9.27
N VAL A 143 3.98 -1.23 9.75
CA VAL A 143 3.04 -2.29 9.37
C VAL A 143 1.78 -1.65 8.85
N VAL A 144 1.31 -2.12 7.69
CA VAL A 144 0.08 -1.65 7.06
C VAL A 144 -0.91 -2.80 6.98
N GLU A 145 -2.10 -2.55 7.50
CA GLU A 145 -3.25 -3.44 7.34
C GLU A 145 -4.30 -2.72 6.50
N SER A 146 -4.71 -3.30 5.39
CA SER A 146 -5.65 -2.71 4.46
C SER A 146 -6.65 -3.75 3.96
N VAL A 147 -7.82 -3.28 3.59
CA VAL A 147 -8.85 -4.07 2.91
C VAL A 147 -8.89 -3.71 1.44
N ASP A 148 -9.46 -4.58 0.62
CA ASP A 148 -9.65 -4.31 -0.79
C ASP A 148 -10.53 -3.08 -1.01
N PRO A 149 -10.18 -2.19 -1.94
CA PRO A 149 -10.96 -1.01 -2.24
C PRO A 149 -12.21 -1.34 -3.06
N ILE A 150 -13.16 -0.44 -3.00
CA ILE A 150 -14.37 -0.50 -3.84
C ILE A 150 -14.20 0.47 -5.00
N ALA A 151 -14.17 -0.05 -6.22
CA ALA A 151 -14.18 0.77 -7.42
C ALA A 151 -15.60 1.26 -7.69
N LEU A 152 -15.83 2.56 -7.52
CA LEU A 152 -17.16 3.18 -7.64
C LEU A 152 -17.49 3.55 -9.08
N HIS A 153 -16.52 4.11 -9.81
CA HIS A 153 -16.70 4.61 -11.16
C HIS A 153 -15.41 4.46 -11.97
N MET A 154 -15.54 4.28 -13.29
CA MET A 154 -14.43 4.36 -14.24
C MET A 154 -14.86 5.13 -15.47
N LYS A 155 -13.95 5.93 -16.04
CA LYS A 155 -14.16 6.65 -17.30
C LYS A 155 -12.95 6.51 -18.20
N LEU A 156 -13.19 6.52 -19.51
CA LEU A 156 -12.12 6.64 -20.49
C LEU A 156 -11.69 8.10 -20.58
N VAL A 157 -10.40 8.33 -20.66
CA VAL A 157 -9.83 9.67 -20.85
C VAL A 157 -8.92 9.62 -22.07
N ASP A 158 -9.17 10.52 -23.02
CA ASP A 158 -8.31 10.64 -24.18
C ASP A 158 -6.94 11.23 -23.78
N SER A 159 -5.87 10.65 -24.29
CA SER A 159 -4.49 11.06 -24.02
C SER A 159 -4.15 12.49 -24.50
N GLY A 160 -5.03 13.13 -25.24
CA GLY A 160 -4.86 14.50 -25.74
C GLY A 160 -5.15 15.60 -24.70
N SER A 161 -5.76 15.29 -23.55
CA SER A 161 -5.89 16.24 -22.45
C SER A 161 -4.71 16.06 -21.50
N SER A 162 -3.66 16.83 -21.72
CA SER A 162 -2.47 16.91 -20.88
C SER A 162 -2.84 17.30 -19.45
N VAL A 163 -3.07 16.33 -18.60
CA VAL A 163 -2.82 16.49 -17.18
C VAL A 163 -1.38 16.04 -16.98
N GLU A 164 -0.47 16.99 -17.09
CA GLU A 164 0.93 16.83 -16.71
C GLU A 164 0.99 16.54 -15.21
N SER A 165 0.88 15.28 -14.84
CA SER A 165 1.45 14.80 -13.61
C SER A 165 2.77 14.11 -14.00
N GLU A 166 3.86 14.85 -13.90
CA GLU A 166 5.23 14.32 -13.91
C GLU A 166 5.36 13.32 -12.75
N GLN A 167 4.88 12.10 -12.97
CA GLN A 167 5.28 11.00 -12.14
C GLN A 167 6.47 10.36 -12.82
N GLU A 168 7.63 10.49 -12.19
CA GLU A 168 8.84 9.77 -12.60
C GLU A 168 8.53 8.28 -12.78
N PRO A 169 9.17 7.62 -13.77
CA PRO A 169 8.99 6.20 -14.01
C PRO A 169 9.39 5.42 -12.75
N ARG A 170 8.40 4.91 -12.03
CA ARG A 170 8.62 4.13 -10.82
C ARG A 170 8.90 2.68 -11.17
N ALA A 171 9.89 2.09 -10.49
CA ALA A 171 10.13 0.67 -10.59
C ALA A 171 8.92 -0.09 -10.00
N ILE A 172 8.23 -0.85 -10.83
CA ILE A 172 7.15 -1.73 -10.38
C ILE A 172 7.80 -3.01 -9.86
N PRO A 173 7.53 -3.42 -8.61
CA PRO A 173 8.07 -4.65 -8.07
C PRO A 173 7.74 -5.87 -8.95
N GLN A 174 8.70 -6.77 -9.17
CA GLN A 174 8.53 -7.94 -10.03
C GLN A 174 7.32 -8.81 -9.63
N LYS A 175 7.07 -8.94 -8.34
CA LYS A 175 5.90 -9.67 -7.82
C LYS A 175 4.56 -9.16 -8.37
N ILE A 176 4.48 -7.86 -8.66
CA ILE A 176 3.26 -7.24 -9.22
C ILE A 176 3.17 -7.52 -10.70
N LEU A 177 4.29 -7.45 -11.43
CA LEU A 177 4.35 -7.81 -12.84
C LEU A 177 3.91 -9.27 -13.04
N ASP A 178 4.38 -10.18 -12.21
CA ASP A 178 4.01 -11.60 -12.24
C ASP A 178 2.51 -11.80 -11.93
N ALA A 179 1.99 -11.10 -10.93
CA ALA A 179 0.58 -11.19 -10.53
C ALA A 179 -0.40 -10.65 -11.59
N LEU A 180 0.05 -9.74 -12.43
CA LEU A 180 -0.75 -9.17 -13.52
C LEU A 180 -0.57 -9.90 -14.84
N SER A 181 0.36 -10.86 -14.92
CA SER A 181 0.80 -11.51 -16.17
C SER A 181 1.26 -10.47 -17.22
N LEU A 182 1.90 -9.41 -16.75
CA LEU A 182 2.32 -8.29 -17.59
C LEU A 182 3.71 -8.57 -18.15
N ILE A 183 3.76 -8.96 -19.42
CA ILE A 183 5.03 -9.00 -20.15
C ILE A 183 5.41 -7.60 -20.64
N HIS A 184 4.44 -6.70 -20.82
CA HIS A 184 4.65 -5.29 -21.18
C HIS A 184 3.53 -4.41 -20.62
N ILE A 185 3.90 -3.41 -19.79
CA ILE A 185 3.09 -2.22 -19.55
C ILE A 185 3.54 -1.22 -20.60
N SER A 186 2.71 -0.97 -21.60
CA SER A 186 2.92 0.15 -22.53
C SER A 186 2.60 1.45 -21.79
N GLU A 187 3.31 2.54 -22.15
CA GLU A 187 2.98 3.87 -21.65
C GLU A 187 1.49 4.16 -21.82
N PRO A 188 0.87 4.82 -20.84
CA PRO A 188 -0.57 5.00 -20.81
C PRO A 188 -1.00 5.97 -21.89
N THR A 189 -1.50 5.46 -22.98
CA THR A 189 -2.07 6.30 -24.04
C THR A 189 -3.54 6.62 -23.81
N ARG A 190 -4.27 5.84 -22.99
CA ARG A 190 -5.68 6.12 -22.62
C ARG A 190 -6.01 5.49 -21.28
N LEU A 191 -6.50 6.29 -20.36
CA LEU A 191 -6.73 5.83 -19.00
C LEU A 191 -8.03 6.24 -18.40
N GLY A 192 -8.60 5.29 -17.64
CA GLY A 192 -9.73 5.50 -16.76
C GLY A 192 -9.32 6.07 -15.41
N MET A 193 -10.17 6.85 -14.80
CA MET A 193 -10.05 7.36 -13.44
C MET A 193 -11.04 6.65 -12.53
N ILE A 194 -10.63 6.37 -11.31
CA ILE A 194 -11.46 5.79 -10.27
C ILE A 194 -11.79 6.90 -9.28
N SER A 195 -13.05 7.09 -8.99
CA SER A 195 -13.54 7.96 -7.93
C SER A 195 -14.37 7.15 -6.93
#